data_b51bcafcd0dbf5f494d2a61f3614c057
#
_entry.id   b51bcafcd0dbf5f494d2a61f3614c057
#
_cell.length_a   1.000
_cell.length_b   1.000
_cell.length_c   1.000
_cell.angle_alpha   90.00
_cell.angle_beta   90.00
_cell.angle_gamma   90.00
#
_symmetry.space_group_name_H-M   'P 1'
#
loop_
_entity.id
_entity.type
_entity.pdbx_description
1 polymer ?
#
loop_
_entity_poly.entity_id
_entity_poly.type
_entity_poly.pdbx_seq_one_letter_code
_entity_poly.pdbx_strand_id
1 'polypeptide(L)'
;MTIPVLTLLTIVLCAGILVGGLLAVLLDNMISAVISAGLASLFASVAYVVLAAPDVAMTEASIGSGLTTMIFLFAIRKTQNNNSNNHSMHEAKDE
;
A
#
# COMPACT_ATOMS: atom_id res chain seq x y z
N MET A 1 6.39 -3.29 -33.58
CA MET A 1 6.27 -4.38 -32.63
C MET A 1 6.45 -3.95 -31.17
N THR A 2 7.27 -2.94 -30.90
CA THR A 2 7.45 -2.45 -29.51
C THR A 2 6.24 -1.68 -28.99
N ILE A 3 5.53 -0.94 -29.85
CA ILE A 3 4.39 -0.13 -29.47
C ILE A 3 3.21 -0.98 -28.96
N PRO A 4 2.81 -2.07 -29.63
CA PRO A 4 1.74 -2.92 -29.11
C PRO A 4 2.09 -3.60 -27.78
N VAL A 5 3.35 -4.00 -27.61
CA VAL A 5 3.82 -4.61 -26.34
C VAL A 5 3.77 -3.61 -25.21
N LEU A 6 4.23 -2.38 -25.46
CA LEU A 6 4.19 -1.31 -24.45
C LEU A 6 2.75 -0.96 -24.07
N THR A 7 1.88 -0.89 -25.07
CA THR A 7 0.46 -0.60 -24.83
C THR A 7 -0.20 -1.69 -24.00
N LEU A 8 0.07 -2.95 -24.33
CA LEU A 8 -0.46 -4.09 -23.59
C LEU A 8 0.03 -4.06 -22.13
N LEU A 9 1.33 -3.81 -21.95
CA LEU A 9 1.93 -3.72 -20.63
C LEU A 9 1.30 -2.60 -19.81
N THR A 10 1.08 -1.45 -20.43
CA THR A 10 0.45 -0.32 -19.77
C THR A 10 -0.97 -0.65 -19.32
N ILE A 11 -1.74 -1.34 -20.17
CA ILE A 11 -3.11 -1.74 -19.84
C ILE A 11 -3.11 -2.70 -18.66
N VAL A 12 -2.21 -3.67 -18.64
CA VAL A 12 -2.08 -4.64 -17.54
C VAL A 12 -1.72 -3.93 -16.24
N LEU A 13 -0.80 -2.99 -16.31
CA LEU A 13 -0.38 -2.21 -15.13
C LEU A 13 -1.53 -1.35 -14.59
N CYS A 14 -2.28 -0.70 -15.48
CA CYS A 14 -3.43 0.09 -15.07
C CYS A 14 -4.49 -0.77 -14.40
N ALA A 15 -4.77 -1.94 -14.95
CA ALA A 15 -5.69 -2.89 -14.35
C ALA A 15 -5.21 -3.32 -12.97
N GLY A 16 -3.91 -3.58 -12.82
CA GLY A 16 -3.32 -3.93 -11.53
C GLY A 16 -3.47 -2.84 -10.50
N ILE A 17 -3.25 -1.59 -10.89
CA ILE A 17 -3.41 -0.44 -10.00
C ILE A 17 -4.87 -0.33 -9.54
N LEU A 18 -5.81 -0.47 -10.45
CA LEU A 18 -7.24 -0.38 -10.13
C LEU A 18 -7.66 -1.50 -9.17
N VAL A 19 -7.22 -2.72 -9.43
CA VAL A 19 -7.53 -3.87 -8.57
C VAL A 19 -6.91 -3.67 -7.18
N GLY A 20 -5.64 -3.27 -7.13
CA GLY A 20 -4.96 -3.03 -5.86
C GLY A 20 -5.61 -1.94 -5.05
N GLY A 21 -5.97 -0.83 -5.69
CA GLY A 21 -6.66 0.27 -5.03
C GLY A 21 -8.05 -0.12 -4.55
N LEU A 22 -8.77 -0.87 -5.37
CA LEU A 22 -10.11 -1.34 -5.01
C LEU A 22 -10.05 -2.29 -3.82
N LEU A 23 -9.10 -3.21 -3.81
CA LEU A 23 -8.89 -4.12 -2.69
C LEU A 23 -8.53 -3.37 -1.41
N ALA A 24 -7.74 -2.29 -1.53
CA ALA A 24 -7.37 -1.48 -0.38
C ALA A 24 -8.59 -0.86 0.30
N VAL A 25 -9.61 -0.51 -0.48
CA VAL A 25 -10.84 0.09 0.03
C VAL A 25 -11.81 -0.97 0.54
N LEU A 26 -11.90 -2.11 -0.14
CA LEU A 26 -12.89 -3.15 0.16
C LEU A 26 -12.50 -4.04 1.33
N LEU A 27 -11.22 -4.18 1.62
CA LEU A 27 -10.77 -5.04 2.71
C LEU A 27 -11.07 -4.39 4.07
N ASP A 28 -11.71 -5.16 4.95
CA ASP A 28 -12.07 -4.70 6.29
C ASP A 28 -10.86 -4.63 7.21
N ASN A 29 -9.85 -5.48 6.96
CA ASN A 29 -8.64 -5.52 7.78
C ASN A 29 -7.71 -4.38 7.38
N MET A 30 -7.33 -3.55 8.35
CA MET A 30 -6.46 -2.39 8.10
C MET A 30 -5.10 -2.79 7.56
N ILE A 31 -4.50 -3.83 8.11
CA ILE A 31 -3.17 -4.29 7.68
C ILE A 31 -3.22 -4.77 6.25
N SER A 32 -4.23 -5.55 5.90
CA SER A 32 -4.40 -6.03 4.52
C SER A 32 -4.65 -4.88 3.56
N ALA A 33 -5.43 -3.88 3.98
CA ALA A 33 -5.71 -2.70 3.17
C ALA A 33 -4.44 -1.91 2.89
N VAL A 34 -3.58 -1.74 3.88
CA VAL A 34 -2.31 -1.01 3.73
C VAL A 34 -1.38 -1.77 2.76
N ILE A 35 -1.31 -3.08 2.90
CA ILE A 35 -0.49 -3.91 2.00
C ILE A 35 -1.00 -3.83 0.56
N SER A 36 -2.32 -3.86 0.38
CA SER A 36 -2.93 -3.73 -0.95
C SER A 36 -2.63 -2.37 -1.57
N ALA A 37 -2.69 -1.30 -0.78
CA ALA A 37 -2.34 0.03 -1.23
C ALA A 37 -0.86 0.13 -1.63
N GLY A 38 0.03 -0.50 -0.86
CA GLY A 38 1.44 -0.57 -1.19
C GLY A 38 1.69 -1.30 -2.50
N LEU A 39 0.95 -2.39 -2.73
CA LEU A 39 1.03 -3.12 -3.99
C LEU A 39 0.59 -2.26 -5.17
N ALA A 40 -0.50 -1.51 -5.01
CA ALA A 40 -0.95 -0.58 -6.05
C ALA A 40 0.12 0.46 -6.36
N SER A 41 0.81 0.95 -5.33
CA SER A 41 1.91 1.91 -5.48
C SER A 41 3.07 1.31 -6.26
N LEU A 42 3.39 0.03 -6.03
CA LEU A 42 4.44 -0.65 -6.80
C LEU A 42 4.06 -0.76 -8.28
N PHE A 43 2.82 -1.10 -8.58
CA PHE A 43 2.34 -1.12 -9.96
C PHE A 43 2.44 0.26 -10.60
N ALA A 44 2.12 1.31 -9.85
CA ALA A 44 2.26 2.68 -10.33
C ALA A 44 3.72 3.01 -10.63
N SER A 45 4.65 2.56 -9.81
CA SER A 45 6.09 2.76 -10.04
C SER A 45 6.53 2.13 -11.36
N VAL A 46 6.10 0.92 -11.62
CA VAL A 46 6.42 0.23 -12.87
C VAL A 46 5.82 0.98 -14.05
N ALA A 47 4.60 1.52 -13.89
CA ALA A 47 3.96 2.34 -14.92
C ALA A 47 4.80 3.59 -15.24
N TYR A 48 5.37 4.22 -14.22
CA TYR A 48 6.25 5.38 -14.43
C TYR A 48 7.52 5.01 -15.20
N VAL A 49 8.08 3.82 -14.96
CA VAL A 49 9.23 3.34 -15.72
C VAL A 49 8.86 3.19 -17.19
N VAL A 50 7.68 2.61 -17.46
CA VAL A 50 7.18 2.44 -18.84
C VAL A 50 6.99 3.79 -19.51
N LEU A 51 6.56 4.81 -18.76
CA LEU A 51 6.38 6.16 -19.29
C LEU A 51 7.68 6.95 -19.42
N ALA A 52 8.83 6.29 -19.23
CA ALA A 52 10.15 6.91 -19.30
C ALA A 52 10.38 7.98 -18.23
N ALA A 53 9.86 7.73 -17.03
CA ALA A 53 10.05 8.60 -15.86
C ALA A 53 10.68 7.80 -14.72
N PRO A 54 11.94 7.32 -14.87
CA PRO A 54 12.56 6.47 -13.87
C PRO A 54 12.81 7.16 -12.54
N ASP A 55 13.05 8.47 -12.54
CA ASP A 55 13.25 9.23 -11.29
C ASP A 55 11.97 9.21 -10.44
N VAL A 56 10.82 9.43 -11.08
CA VAL A 56 9.52 9.40 -10.41
C VAL A 56 9.22 7.98 -9.94
N ALA A 57 9.57 6.98 -10.73
CA ALA A 57 9.36 5.57 -10.37
C ALA A 57 10.14 5.21 -9.10
N MET A 58 11.39 5.65 -8.99
CA MET A 58 12.21 5.37 -7.82
C MET A 58 11.66 6.04 -6.57
N THR A 59 11.24 7.29 -6.68
CA THR A 59 10.66 8.01 -5.54
C THR A 59 9.34 7.41 -5.12
N GLU A 60 8.50 7.03 -6.08
CA GLU A 60 7.21 6.39 -5.79
C GLU A 60 7.42 5.04 -5.09
N ALA A 61 8.35 4.23 -5.57
CA ALA A 61 8.63 2.93 -4.97
C ALA A 61 9.17 3.08 -3.55
N SER A 62 10.08 4.03 -3.34
CA SER A 62 10.70 4.23 -2.03
C SER A 62 9.75 4.82 -1.02
N ILE A 63 9.01 5.85 -1.39
CA ILE A 63 8.14 6.60 -0.46
C ILE A 63 6.73 6.00 -0.45
N GLY A 64 6.17 5.75 -1.62
CA GLY A 64 4.78 5.29 -1.74
C GLY A 64 4.58 3.88 -1.22
N SER A 65 5.40 2.93 -1.67
CA SER A 65 5.25 1.55 -1.23
C SER A 65 6.07 1.25 0.03
N GLY A 66 7.26 1.80 0.13
CA GLY A 66 8.16 1.51 1.23
C GLY A 66 7.85 2.31 2.49
N LEU A 67 8.18 3.59 2.46
CA LEU A 67 8.10 4.44 3.66
C LEU A 67 6.66 4.61 4.15
N THR A 68 5.73 4.88 3.25
CA THR A 68 4.33 5.09 3.62
C THR A 68 3.74 3.85 4.26
N THR A 69 4.01 2.66 3.69
CA THR A 69 3.55 1.39 4.25
C THR A 69 4.13 1.17 5.64
N MET A 70 5.40 1.44 5.83
CA MET A 70 6.05 1.32 7.14
C MET A 70 5.43 2.25 8.18
N ILE A 71 5.15 3.49 7.81
CA ILE A 71 4.52 4.47 8.70
C ILE A 71 3.11 4.01 9.11
N PHE A 72 2.32 3.53 8.15
CA PHE A 72 0.97 3.04 8.42
C PHE A 72 1.00 1.82 9.33
N LEU A 73 1.87 0.87 9.06
CA LEU A 73 1.99 -0.33 9.89
C LEU A 73 2.43 0.01 11.30
N PHE A 74 3.36 0.95 11.44
CA PHE A 74 3.82 1.41 12.74
C PHE A 74 2.69 2.08 13.51
N ALA A 75 1.91 2.93 12.85
CA ALA A 75 0.78 3.63 13.46
C ALA A 75 -0.30 2.64 13.92
N ILE A 76 -0.62 1.65 13.08
CA ILE A 76 -1.61 0.63 13.43
C ILE A 76 -1.14 -0.18 14.63
N ARG A 77 0.11 -0.58 14.62
CA ARG A 77 0.70 -1.36 15.72
C ARG A 77 0.67 -0.59 17.03
N LYS A 78 1.00 0.70 16.98
CA LYS A 78 0.97 1.56 18.17
C LYS A 78 -0.44 1.74 18.70
N THR A 79 -1.41 1.89 17.82
CA THR A 79 -2.82 2.02 18.20
C THR A 79 -3.32 0.74 18.87
N GLN A 80 -2.99 -0.41 18.31
CA GLN A 80 -3.35 -1.71 18.89
C GLN A 80 -2.70 -1.92 20.25
N ASN A 81 -1.46 -1.49 20.40
CA ASN A 81 -0.73 -1.60 21.65
C ASN A 81 -1.39 -0.74 22.74
N ASN A 82 -1.81 0.48 22.39
CA ASN A 82 -2.53 1.36 23.31
C ASN A 82 -3.87 0.76 23.73
N ASN A 83 -4.59 0.15 22.81
CA ASN A 83 -5.87 -0.51 23.11
C ASN A 83 -5.65 -1.69 24.05
N SER A 84 -4.61 -2.48 23.84
CA SER A 84 -4.27 -3.59 24.73
C SER A 84 -3.93 -3.09 26.14
N ASN A 85 -3.16 -2.02 26.25
CA ASN A 85 -2.82 -1.44 27.53
C ASN A 85 -4.05 -0.91 28.26
N ASN A 86 -4.92 -0.22 27.55
CA ASN A 86 -6.18 0.29 28.10
C ASN A 86 -7.07 -0.83 28.60
N HIS A 87 -7.15 -1.92 27.84
CA HIS A 87 -7.93 -3.09 28.22
C HIS A 87 -7.38 -3.75 29.48
N SER A 88 -6.06 -3.89 29.56
CA SER A 88 -5.38 -4.44 30.75
C SER A 88 -5.60 -3.56 31.98
N MET A 89 -5.56 -2.25 31.80
CA MET A 89 -5.83 -1.31 32.89
C MET A 89 -7.26 -1.41 33.39
N HIS A 90 -8.21 -1.58 32.50
CA HIS A 90 -9.61 -1.75 32.86
C HIS A 90 -9.84 -3.03 33.66
N GLU A 91 -9.24 -4.12 33.24
CA GLU A 91 -9.32 -5.40 33.96
C GLU A 91 -8.71 -5.30 35.35
N ALA A 92 -7.60 -4.62 35.48
CA ALA A 92 -6.95 -4.40 36.78
C ALA A 92 -7.79 -3.55 37.72
N LYS A 93 -8.55 -2.62 37.17
CA LYS A 93 -9.43 -1.75 37.97
C LYS A 93 -10.66 -2.47 38.51
N ASP A 94 -11.17 -3.44 37.76
CA ASP A 94 -12.36 -4.19 38.13
C ASP A 94 -12.09 -5.24 39.20
N GLU A 95 -10.84 -5.57 39.40
CA GLU A 95 -10.42 -6.46 40.51
C GLU A 95 -10.15 -5.66 41.78
#